data_e440727ee0ee7f2bd509112273255416
#
_entry.id   e440727ee0ee7f2bd509112273255416
#
_cell.length_a   1.000
_cell.length_b   1.000
_cell.length_c   1.000
_cell.angle_alpha   90.00
_cell.angle_beta   90.00
_cell.angle_gamma   90.00
#
_symmetry.space_group_name_H-M   'P 1'
#
loop_
_entity.id
_entity.type
_entity.pdbx_description
1 polymer ?
#
loop_
_entity_poly.entity_id
_entity_poly.type
_entity_poly.pdbx_seq_one_letter_code
_entity_poly.pdbx_strand_id
1 'polypeptide(L)'
;MAATLTRPTAREAFVRSALRECARLRADPWDLALATWIPLLALALLAWMFSAGVPRELPVAVVDHDNSAASRELVRRLDAVPGVRVAARPADLTQAWSEVRALRAFAVVHVPAGAERQVLRGGSAVVFAYYNASHQTAGQAALRGIGEAAQA
;
A
#
# COMPACT_ATOMS: atom_id res chain seq x y z
N MET A 1 45.82 38.21 -40.03
CA MET A 1 44.36 38.08 -39.87
C MET A 1 44.08 37.01 -38.82
N ALA A 2 43.73 37.42 -37.56
CA ALA A 2 43.48 36.48 -36.47
C ALA A 2 41.98 36.12 -36.49
N ALA A 3 41.68 34.88 -36.75
CA ALA A 3 40.34 34.31 -36.72
C ALA A 3 39.90 34.28 -35.23
N THR A 4 38.91 35.08 -34.86
CA THR A 4 38.30 35.08 -33.57
C THR A 4 37.52 33.77 -33.37
N LEU A 5 38.13 32.82 -32.68
CA LEU A 5 37.45 31.58 -32.27
C LEU A 5 36.38 31.94 -31.22
N THR A 6 35.16 32.17 -31.66
CA THR A 6 34.00 32.30 -30.78
C THR A 6 33.79 30.99 -30.05
N ARG A 7 33.95 31.00 -28.71
CA ARG A 7 33.64 29.83 -27.88
C ARG A 7 32.14 29.55 -27.98
N PRO A 8 31.75 28.31 -28.32
CA PRO A 8 30.33 27.97 -28.36
C PRO A 8 29.69 28.17 -27.00
N THR A 9 28.45 28.64 -27.00
CA THR A 9 27.68 28.75 -25.80
C THR A 9 27.42 27.37 -25.19
N ALA A 10 27.23 27.29 -23.86
CA ALA A 10 27.00 26.01 -23.17
C ALA A 10 25.83 25.21 -23.79
N ARG A 11 24.79 25.92 -24.27
CA ARG A 11 23.66 25.34 -24.98
C ARG A 11 24.04 24.72 -26.31
N GLU A 12 24.85 25.42 -27.12
CA GLU A 12 25.33 24.91 -28.41
C GLU A 12 26.26 23.70 -28.24
N ALA A 13 27.11 23.73 -27.21
CA ALA A 13 27.97 22.60 -26.87
C ALA A 13 27.13 21.38 -26.48
N PHE A 14 26.09 21.56 -25.64
CA PHE A 14 25.18 20.50 -25.26
C PHE A 14 24.43 19.90 -26.47
N VAL A 15 23.84 20.75 -27.31
CA VAL A 15 23.11 20.28 -28.50
C VAL A 15 24.02 19.52 -29.46
N ARG A 16 25.23 20.00 -29.69
CA ARG A 16 26.20 19.29 -30.56
C ARG A 16 26.61 17.94 -29.96
N SER A 17 26.82 17.87 -28.66
CA SER A 17 27.13 16.59 -27.98
C SER A 17 25.95 15.63 -28.03
N ALA A 18 24.74 16.08 -27.79
CA ALA A 18 23.54 15.27 -27.92
C ALA A 18 23.32 14.74 -29.34
N LEU A 19 23.49 15.58 -30.35
CA LEU A 19 23.37 15.15 -31.76
C LEU A 19 24.44 14.13 -32.16
N ARG A 20 25.67 14.29 -31.65
CA ARG A 20 26.72 13.31 -31.88
C ARG A 20 26.40 11.97 -31.25
N GLU A 21 25.89 11.98 -30.02
CA GLU A 21 25.53 10.77 -29.32
C GLU A 21 24.32 10.08 -29.96
N CYS A 22 23.32 10.82 -30.38
CA CYS A 22 22.21 10.28 -31.17
C CYS A 22 22.66 9.69 -32.52
N ALA A 23 23.63 10.32 -33.19
CA ALA A 23 24.18 9.79 -34.43
C ALA A 23 24.99 8.50 -34.22
N ARG A 24 25.73 8.41 -33.10
CA ARG A 24 26.46 7.22 -32.67
C ARG A 24 25.53 6.06 -32.40
N LEU A 25 24.48 6.29 -31.57
CA LEU A 25 23.45 5.30 -31.23
C LEU A 25 22.74 4.76 -32.47
N ARG A 26 22.54 5.61 -33.50
CA ARG A 26 21.94 5.18 -34.77
C ARG A 26 22.92 4.40 -35.67
N ALA A 27 24.21 4.63 -35.51
CA ALA A 27 25.23 3.95 -36.33
C ALA A 27 25.55 2.52 -35.81
N ASP A 28 25.32 2.28 -34.49
CA ASP A 28 25.50 0.96 -33.90
C ASP A 28 24.13 0.40 -33.46
N PRO A 29 23.62 -0.62 -34.20
CA PRO A 29 22.35 -1.24 -33.90
C PRO A 29 22.33 -1.95 -32.52
N TRP A 30 23.51 -2.39 -32.05
CA TRP A 30 23.63 -3.04 -30.75
C TRP A 30 23.46 -2.02 -29.58
N ASP A 31 24.11 -0.85 -29.70
CA ASP A 31 23.98 0.22 -28.71
C ASP A 31 22.53 0.73 -28.62
N LEU A 32 21.87 0.89 -29.79
CA LEU A 32 20.48 1.28 -29.87
C LEU A 32 19.57 0.21 -29.25
N ALA A 33 19.82 -1.06 -29.56
CA ALA A 33 19.08 -2.16 -29.02
C ALA A 33 19.21 -2.23 -27.46
N LEU A 34 20.44 -2.15 -26.94
CA LEU A 34 20.70 -2.16 -25.51
C LEU A 34 20.07 -0.95 -24.80
N ALA A 35 20.23 0.25 -25.36
CA ALA A 35 19.66 1.48 -24.80
C ALA A 35 18.11 1.46 -24.76
N THR A 36 17.47 0.70 -25.64
CA THR A 36 16.00 0.62 -25.72
C THR A 36 15.46 -0.59 -24.96
N TRP A 37 16.03 -1.76 -25.21
CA TRP A 37 15.50 -3.02 -24.66
C TRP A 37 15.78 -3.19 -23.18
N ILE A 38 16.91 -2.71 -22.65
CA ILE A 38 17.22 -2.82 -21.24
C ILE A 38 16.21 -2.03 -20.37
N PRO A 39 15.92 -0.73 -20.65
CA PRO A 39 14.91 -0.01 -19.90
C PRO A 39 13.51 -0.60 -20.05
N LEU A 40 13.15 -1.06 -21.25
CA LEU A 40 11.85 -1.68 -21.50
C LEU A 40 11.70 -2.99 -20.73
N LEU A 41 12.73 -3.84 -20.73
CA LEU A 41 12.75 -5.07 -19.93
C LEU A 41 12.68 -4.78 -18.43
N ALA A 42 13.43 -3.78 -17.97
CA ALA A 42 13.37 -3.36 -16.56
C ALA A 42 11.98 -2.86 -16.17
N LEU A 43 11.34 -2.04 -17.01
CA LEU A 43 9.97 -1.58 -16.80
C LEU A 43 8.96 -2.74 -16.85
N ALA A 44 9.11 -3.65 -17.82
CA ALA A 44 8.24 -4.83 -17.92
C ALA A 44 8.39 -5.74 -16.70
N LEU A 45 9.64 -5.95 -16.22
CA LEU A 45 9.92 -6.72 -15.02
C LEU A 45 9.31 -6.06 -13.78
N LEU A 46 9.48 -4.75 -13.61
CA LEU A 46 8.85 -3.99 -12.54
C LEU A 46 7.33 -4.07 -12.64
N ALA A 47 6.76 -3.83 -13.80
CA ALA A 47 5.32 -3.94 -14.01
C ALA A 47 4.81 -5.34 -13.68
N TRP A 48 5.53 -6.39 -14.08
CA TRP A 48 5.21 -7.76 -13.74
C TRP A 48 5.32 -8.04 -12.23
N MET A 49 6.40 -7.57 -11.60
CA MET A 49 6.59 -7.72 -10.15
C MET A 49 5.49 -7.01 -9.35
N PHE A 50 5.07 -5.82 -9.80
CA PHE A 50 3.99 -5.07 -9.17
C PHE A 50 2.59 -5.50 -9.65
N SER A 51 2.46 -6.27 -10.71
CA SER A 51 1.16 -6.78 -11.19
C SER A 51 0.53 -7.79 -10.23
N ALA A 52 1.36 -8.49 -9.43
CA ALA A 52 0.90 -9.35 -8.36
C ALA A 52 0.15 -8.58 -7.26
N GLY A 53 0.18 -7.25 -7.32
CA GLY A 53 -0.60 -6.34 -6.48
C GLY A 53 -0.04 -6.19 -5.07
N VAL A 54 -0.32 -5.06 -4.49
CA VAL A 54 -0.29 -4.88 -3.04
C VAL A 54 -1.22 -5.95 -2.44
N PRO A 55 -0.86 -6.63 -1.34
CA PRO A 55 -1.77 -7.54 -0.65
C PRO A 55 -3.12 -6.85 -0.44
N ARG A 56 -4.11 -7.24 -1.23
CA ARG A 56 -5.40 -6.53 -1.30
C ARG A 56 -6.36 -6.97 -0.20
N GLU A 57 -5.96 -7.95 0.59
CA GLU A 57 -6.76 -8.55 1.63
C GLU A 57 -5.90 -8.78 2.87
N LEU A 58 -5.63 -7.72 3.63
CA LEU A 58 -4.92 -7.87 4.90
C LEU A 58 -5.84 -8.59 5.90
N PRO A 59 -5.48 -9.79 6.36
CA PRO A 59 -6.31 -10.53 7.29
C PRO A 59 -6.30 -9.82 8.65
N VAL A 60 -7.50 -9.60 9.18
CA VAL A 60 -7.76 -8.95 10.47
C VAL A 60 -8.57 -9.92 11.34
N ALA A 61 -8.26 -9.99 12.63
CA ALA A 61 -9.06 -10.69 13.62
C ALA A 61 -10.01 -9.70 14.30
N VAL A 62 -11.27 -10.07 14.47
CA VAL A 62 -12.28 -9.23 15.13
C VAL A 62 -12.76 -9.91 16.42
N VAL A 63 -12.55 -9.26 17.56
CA VAL A 63 -13.09 -9.67 18.86
C VAL A 63 -14.32 -8.80 19.14
N ASP A 64 -15.50 -9.39 19.03
CA ASP A 64 -16.77 -8.71 19.26
C ASP A 64 -17.37 -9.16 20.60
N HIS A 65 -17.25 -8.31 21.61
CA HIS A 65 -17.87 -8.52 22.93
C HIS A 65 -19.26 -7.87 23.04
N ASP A 66 -19.66 -7.04 22.07
CA ASP A 66 -20.96 -6.39 22.08
C ASP A 66 -22.08 -7.29 21.54
N ASN A 67 -21.76 -8.11 20.53
CA ASN A 67 -22.68 -9.02 19.84
C ASN A 67 -24.00 -8.36 19.39
N SER A 68 -23.97 -7.05 19.14
CA SER A 68 -25.13 -6.23 18.78
C SER A 68 -25.41 -6.23 17.27
N ALA A 69 -26.48 -5.57 16.87
CA ALA A 69 -26.75 -5.32 15.46
C ALA A 69 -25.70 -4.38 14.85
N ALA A 70 -25.30 -3.36 15.62
CA ALA A 70 -24.29 -2.39 15.20
C ALA A 70 -22.91 -3.03 15.05
N SER A 71 -22.48 -3.91 15.98
CA SER A 71 -21.20 -4.59 15.87
C SER A 71 -21.14 -5.52 14.65
N ARG A 72 -22.22 -6.25 14.37
CA ARG A 72 -22.30 -7.10 13.16
C ARG A 72 -22.26 -6.28 11.87
N GLU A 73 -22.89 -5.11 11.86
CA GLU A 73 -22.83 -4.20 10.71
C GLU A 73 -21.40 -3.66 10.52
N LEU A 74 -20.73 -3.24 11.59
CA LEU A 74 -19.33 -2.81 11.54
C LEU A 74 -18.43 -3.92 10.96
N VAL A 75 -18.61 -5.17 11.39
CA VAL A 75 -17.85 -6.30 10.86
C VAL A 75 -18.11 -6.52 9.38
N ARG A 76 -19.37 -6.39 8.92
CA ARG A 76 -19.68 -6.48 7.48
C ARG A 76 -19.03 -5.36 6.67
N ARG A 77 -19.06 -4.13 7.20
CA ARG A 77 -18.40 -2.99 6.56
C ARG A 77 -16.89 -3.17 6.49
N LEU A 78 -16.27 -3.65 7.56
CA LEU A 78 -14.83 -3.98 7.57
C LEU A 78 -14.47 -5.00 6.48
N ASP A 79 -15.27 -6.03 6.31
CA ASP A 79 -15.03 -7.08 5.31
C ASP A 79 -15.30 -6.60 3.87
N ALA A 80 -16.09 -5.53 3.71
CA ALA A 80 -16.38 -4.88 2.43
C ALA A 80 -15.32 -3.84 2.02
N VAL A 81 -14.44 -3.40 2.93
CA VAL A 81 -13.39 -2.42 2.61
C VAL A 81 -12.30 -3.07 1.75
N PRO A 82 -11.99 -2.50 0.58
CA PRO A 82 -10.90 -2.99 -0.24
C PRO A 82 -9.57 -2.94 0.52
N GLY A 83 -8.91 -4.08 0.67
CA GLY A 83 -7.63 -4.18 1.36
C GLY A 83 -7.68 -4.77 2.76
N VAL A 84 -8.88 -5.02 3.31
CA VAL A 84 -9.08 -5.68 4.61
C VAL A 84 -9.95 -6.92 4.41
N ARG A 85 -9.63 -8.00 5.12
CA ARG A 85 -10.44 -9.22 5.16
C ARG A 85 -10.56 -9.71 6.60
N VAL A 86 -11.77 -9.94 7.05
CA VAL A 86 -12.01 -10.55 8.38
C VAL A 86 -11.66 -12.04 8.30
N ALA A 87 -10.46 -12.39 8.74
CA ALA A 87 -9.93 -13.76 8.67
C ALA A 87 -10.34 -14.64 9.84
N ALA A 88 -10.55 -14.03 11.01
CA ALA A 88 -10.90 -14.76 12.23
C ALA A 88 -11.81 -13.92 13.15
N ARG A 89 -12.65 -14.63 13.92
CA ARG A 89 -13.49 -14.03 14.96
C ARG A 89 -13.25 -14.76 16.29
N PRO A 90 -12.10 -14.53 16.93
CA PRO A 90 -11.78 -15.14 18.21
C PRO A 90 -12.70 -14.63 19.29
N ALA A 91 -12.92 -15.46 20.32
CA ALA A 91 -13.81 -15.13 21.43
C ALA A 91 -13.20 -14.10 22.37
N ASP A 92 -11.87 -14.03 22.44
CA ASP A 92 -11.16 -13.12 23.33
C ASP A 92 -9.87 -12.59 22.71
N LEU A 93 -9.28 -11.57 23.35
CA LEU A 93 -8.03 -10.95 22.90
C LEU A 93 -6.83 -11.92 22.95
N THR A 94 -6.82 -12.91 23.85
CA THR A 94 -5.72 -13.86 23.97
C THR A 94 -5.66 -14.74 22.73
N GLN A 95 -6.81 -15.22 22.27
CA GLN A 95 -6.93 -15.97 21.02
C GLN A 95 -6.61 -15.08 19.82
N ALA A 96 -7.08 -13.84 19.80
CA ALA A 96 -6.75 -12.89 18.74
C ALA A 96 -5.24 -12.67 18.62
N TRP A 97 -4.53 -12.51 19.73
CA TRP A 97 -3.08 -12.40 19.73
C TRP A 97 -2.37 -13.68 19.28
N SER A 98 -2.97 -14.84 19.50
CA SER A 98 -2.42 -16.09 18.94
C SER A 98 -2.49 -16.12 17.41
N GLU A 99 -3.56 -15.57 16.81
CA GLU A 99 -3.69 -15.41 15.36
C GLU A 99 -2.63 -14.44 14.80
N VAL A 100 -2.36 -13.34 15.50
CA VAL A 100 -1.32 -12.38 15.11
C VAL A 100 0.07 -13.01 15.20
N ARG A 101 0.39 -13.73 16.27
CA ARG A 101 1.68 -14.41 16.41
C ARG A 101 1.88 -15.51 15.37
N ALA A 102 0.80 -16.16 14.94
CA ALA A 102 0.83 -17.18 13.90
C ALA A 102 0.81 -16.56 12.47
N LEU A 103 0.89 -15.23 12.33
CA LEU A 103 0.84 -14.49 11.06
C LEU A 103 -0.43 -14.76 10.25
N ARG A 104 -1.51 -15.18 10.90
CA ARG A 104 -2.84 -15.37 10.29
C ARG A 104 -3.69 -14.10 10.34
N ALA A 105 -3.32 -13.13 11.20
CA ALA A 105 -3.88 -11.79 11.22
C ALA A 105 -2.77 -10.74 11.44
N PHE A 106 -2.89 -9.58 10.81
CA PHE A 106 -1.95 -8.46 10.98
C PHE A 106 -2.47 -7.39 11.96
N ALA A 107 -3.77 -7.35 12.19
CA ALA A 107 -4.38 -6.46 13.16
C ALA A 107 -5.52 -7.16 13.91
N VAL A 108 -5.85 -6.63 15.07
CA VAL A 108 -6.97 -7.06 15.90
C VAL A 108 -7.90 -5.87 16.10
N VAL A 109 -9.17 -6.03 15.76
CA VAL A 109 -10.23 -5.08 16.06
C VAL A 109 -11.00 -5.59 17.26
N HIS A 110 -11.13 -4.78 18.30
CA HIS A 110 -11.88 -5.12 19.50
C HIS A 110 -13.07 -4.18 19.66
N VAL A 111 -14.25 -4.74 19.64
CA VAL A 111 -15.52 -4.06 19.95
C VAL A 111 -15.90 -4.37 21.39
N PRO A 112 -15.85 -3.38 22.31
CA PRO A 112 -16.17 -3.62 23.70
C PRO A 112 -17.68 -3.83 23.91
N ALA A 113 -18.04 -4.53 24.98
CA ALA A 113 -19.42 -4.73 25.36
C ALA A 113 -20.12 -3.38 25.66
N GLY A 114 -21.33 -3.20 25.16
CA GLY A 114 -22.13 -2.00 25.36
C GLY A 114 -21.86 -0.88 24.37
N ALA A 115 -21.08 -1.14 23.30
CA ALA A 115 -20.77 -0.16 22.26
C ALA A 115 -22.05 0.40 21.61
N GLU A 116 -22.99 -0.45 21.19
CA GLU A 116 -24.27 0.00 20.62
C GLU A 116 -25.08 0.84 21.60
N ARG A 117 -25.14 0.45 22.89
CA ARG A 117 -25.84 1.23 23.90
C ARG A 117 -25.26 2.62 24.11
N GLN A 118 -23.93 2.78 23.97
CA GLN A 118 -23.29 4.09 24.05
C GLN A 118 -23.70 4.98 22.87
N VAL A 119 -23.72 4.43 21.67
CA VAL A 119 -24.16 5.16 20.47
C VAL A 119 -25.63 5.56 20.58
N LEU A 120 -26.51 4.64 21.00
CA LEU A 120 -27.94 4.93 21.16
C LEU A 120 -28.25 5.99 22.23
N ARG A 121 -27.34 6.19 23.16
CA ARG A 121 -27.45 7.28 24.21
C ARG A 121 -26.87 8.61 23.72
N GLY A 122 -26.49 8.71 22.45
CA GLY A 122 -25.88 9.93 21.89
C GLY A 122 -24.40 10.08 22.22
N GLY A 123 -23.75 9.02 22.74
CA GLY A 123 -22.30 8.96 22.94
C GLY A 123 -21.57 8.40 21.76
N SER A 124 -20.24 8.34 21.87
CA SER A 124 -19.36 7.71 20.88
C SER A 124 -18.90 6.35 21.39
N ALA A 125 -19.06 5.30 20.59
CA ALA A 125 -18.45 4.02 20.88
C ALA A 125 -16.98 4.03 20.49
N VAL A 126 -16.10 3.53 21.36
CA VAL A 126 -14.67 3.42 21.09
C VAL A 126 -14.38 2.00 20.65
N VAL A 127 -13.89 1.84 19.42
CA VAL A 127 -13.38 0.59 18.87
C VAL A 127 -11.86 0.63 18.93
N PHE A 128 -11.27 -0.40 19.50
CA PHE A 128 -9.82 -0.49 19.62
C PHE A 128 -9.26 -1.29 18.45
N ALA A 129 -8.25 -0.74 17.78
CA ALA A 129 -7.50 -1.45 16.76
C ALA A 129 -6.04 -1.61 17.19
N TYR A 130 -5.60 -2.85 17.28
CA TYR A 130 -4.24 -3.22 17.65
C TYR A 130 -3.53 -3.80 16.43
N TYR A 131 -2.28 -3.43 16.22
CA TYR A 131 -1.47 -3.99 15.16
C TYR A 131 -0.06 -4.32 15.64
N ASN A 132 0.61 -5.24 14.95
CA ASN A 132 1.99 -5.59 15.26
C ASN A 132 2.94 -4.56 14.62
N ALA A 133 3.68 -3.81 15.46
CA ALA A 133 4.64 -2.79 15.03
C ALA A 133 5.78 -3.35 14.14
N SER A 134 6.05 -4.65 14.19
CA SER A 134 7.05 -5.29 13.33
C SER A 134 6.63 -5.31 11.84
N HIS A 135 5.34 -5.09 11.54
CA HIS A 135 4.78 -5.02 10.20
C HIS A 135 4.06 -3.70 9.96
N GLN A 136 4.77 -2.58 10.19
CA GLN A 136 4.20 -1.22 10.18
C GLN A 136 3.38 -0.91 8.93
N THR A 137 3.85 -1.31 7.75
CA THR A 137 3.17 -0.98 6.48
C THR A 137 1.80 -1.67 6.37
N ALA A 138 1.73 -2.95 6.71
CA ALA A 138 0.48 -3.71 6.68
C ALA A 138 -0.47 -3.25 7.80
N GLY A 139 0.05 -2.99 9.01
CA GLY A 139 -0.71 -2.50 10.14
C GLY A 139 -1.34 -1.14 9.87
N GLN A 140 -0.60 -0.20 9.29
CA GLN A 140 -1.13 1.13 8.94
C GLN A 140 -2.17 1.08 7.82
N ALA A 141 -2.01 0.20 6.83
CA ALA A 141 -3.01 0.01 5.78
C ALA A 141 -4.32 -0.55 6.36
N ALA A 142 -4.23 -1.53 7.27
CA ALA A 142 -5.39 -2.08 7.97
C ALA A 142 -6.10 -1.02 8.81
N LEU A 143 -5.35 -0.17 9.55
CA LEU A 143 -5.92 0.91 10.36
C LEU A 143 -6.69 1.96 9.53
N ARG A 144 -6.21 2.30 8.34
CA ARG A 144 -6.93 3.22 7.43
C ARG A 144 -8.27 2.61 7.01
N GLY A 145 -8.28 1.36 6.57
CA GLY A 145 -9.50 0.66 6.21
C GLY A 145 -10.50 0.53 7.38
N ILE A 146 -10.00 0.28 8.60
CA ILE A 146 -10.83 0.26 9.82
C ILE A 146 -11.42 1.65 10.09
N GLY A 147 -10.62 2.71 9.94
CA GLY A 147 -11.08 4.09 10.12
C GLY A 147 -12.17 4.48 9.12
N GLU A 148 -12.04 4.10 7.85
CA GLU A 148 -13.04 4.33 6.81
C GLU A 148 -14.35 3.59 7.12
N ALA A 149 -14.26 2.33 7.53
CA ALA A 149 -15.44 1.53 7.89
C ALA A 149 -16.19 2.07 9.10
N ALA A 150 -15.48 2.70 10.05
CA ALA A 150 -16.08 3.25 11.27
C ALA A 150 -16.76 4.62 11.06
N GLN A 151 -16.41 5.34 9.99
CA GLN A 151 -16.95 6.67 9.67
C GLN A 151 -18.09 6.64 8.65
N ALA A 152 -18.30 5.51 7.99
CA ALA A 152 -19.37 5.30 7.01
C ALA A 152 -20.65 4.77 7.66
#